data_7ce259b56c30b5c4d1d5bf1d11f768e0
#
_entry.id   7ce259b56c30b5c4d1d5bf1d11f768e0
#
_cell.length_a   1.000
_cell.length_b   1.000
_cell.length_c   1.000
_cell.angle_alpha   90.00
_cell.angle_beta   90.00
_cell.angle_gamma   90.00
#
_symmetry.space_group_name_H-M   'P 1'
#
loop_
_entity.id
_entity.type
_entity.pdbx_description
1 polymer ?
#
loop_
_entity_poly.entity_id
_entity_poly.type
_entity_poly.pdbx_seq_one_letter_code
_entity_poly.pdbx_strand_id
1 'polypeptide(L)'
;MTRHIPRAGLAAGALLVTGALALAGCGSGFDDSGDAGGGASGGELTSSDDGLTILFGSSGDAETDAVKEAAAAWSEESGVDVEVKVATDQAQELSQGFAAGDPPDLFYLAPELLAGYADNGSLKAYGDELANKDDFYPALVDNFTYDDQFYCAPKDFSTLALIINKGLWDAAGLTDDDIPTTWDELSTVAQTLTKDGVVGLSFGWEWQRIGTFMAQAGGGLIKDGEVIANSQENVDALTYVKDQMAAGSFAYAQDLGAGWGGEAFGKQLSAMTIEGNWITGAMTNDFPDVDYVVAELPEGPGGKGTLQFTNCWGMAADSPNQKAALDLVEYMTSADQQLAFSKSFGPMPSAKSAADQWTSDNPDLAAFLAGADYAQGFPTYDGSSDVITDFNAELQGLKDGDPQQILDTVQSNFEAIVG
;
A
#
# COMPACT_ATOMS: atom_id res chain seq x y z
N MET A 1 8.43 24.23 55.28
CA MET A 1 9.73 23.78 55.86
C MET A 1 10.73 23.62 54.73
N THR A 2 11.57 24.58 54.62
CA THR A 2 12.68 24.77 53.70
C THR A 2 13.85 23.87 54.08
N ARG A 3 14.49 23.22 53.12
CA ARG A 3 15.93 22.85 53.29
C ARG A 3 16.65 22.95 51.95
N HIS A 4 17.70 23.75 52.06
CA HIS A 4 18.68 24.20 51.07
C HIS A 4 19.71 23.13 50.65
N ILE A 5 20.20 23.35 49.49
CA ILE A 5 21.37 22.90 48.72
C ILE A 5 22.69 22.98 49.52
N PRO A 6 23.79 22.26 49.14
CA PRO A 6 24.81 23.04 48.48
C PRO A 6 25.47 22.41 47.23
N ARG A 7 25.91 23.31 46.32
CA ARG A 7 26.86 23.18 45.24
C ARG A 7 28.29 23.12 45.77
N ALA A 8 29.14 22.30 45.17
CA ALA A 8 30.58 22.48 45.04
C ALA A 8 30.98 21.78 43.72
N GLY A 9 31.66 22.23 42.74
CA GLY A 9 32.66 23.28 42.56
C GLY A 9 34.08 22.73 42.52
N LEU A 10 34.78 22.91 41.39
CA LEU A 10 36.22 22.76 41.08
C LEU A 10 36.60 21.46 40.31
N ALA A 11 37.44 21.45 39.33
CA ALA A 11 38.25 22.36 38.51
C ALA A 11 39.25 21.50 37.72
N ALA A 12 39.40 21.83 36.46
CA ALA A 12 40.57 21.85 35.60
C ALA A 12 41.71 20.82 35.79
N GLY A 13 42.11 20.23 34.64
CA GLY A 13 43.39 19.55 34.47
C GLY A 13 43.64 19.26 32.99
N ALA A 14 44.23 20.20 32.29
CA ALA A 14 44.80 20.05 30.96
C ALA A 14 46.12 19.29 31.03
N LEU A 15 46.34 18.31 30.15
CA LEU A 15 47.68 17.82 29.83
C LEU A 15 47.78 17.52 28.34
N LEU A 16 48.45 18.43 27.64
CA LEU A 16 49.06 18.26 26.33
C LEU A 16 50.20 17.25 26.41
N VAL A 17 50.21 16.25 25.53
CA VAL A 17 51.44 15.56 25.13
C VAL A 17 51.45 15.47 23.60
N THR A 18 52.32 16.33 23.04
CA THR A 18 52.84 16.27 21.69
C THR A 18 53.86 15.14 21.55
N GLY A 19 53.73 14.29 20.54
CA GLY A 19 54.74 13.33 20.15
C GLY A 19 54.70 13.06 18.66
N ALA A 20 55.56 13.77 17.91
CA ALA A 20 55.85 13.51 16.51
C ALA A 20 56.99 12.50 16.39
N LEU A 21 56.92 11.61 15.36
CA LEU A 21 58.06 11.01 14.64
C LEU A 21 57.44 10.10 13.56
N ALA A 22 57.46 10.45 12.32
CA ALA A 22 58.46 10.35 11.26
C ALA A 22 58.53 8.98 10.55
N LEU A 23 58.03 9.01 9.32
CA LEU A 23 58.46 8.52 8.01
C LEU A 23 59.40 7.30 7.89
N ALA A 24 58.90 6.29 7.18
CA ALA A 24 59.53 5.58 6.05
C ALA A 24 58.44 4.67 5.44
N GLY A 25 57.99 4.71 4.27
CA GLY A 25 58.50 4.90 2.93
C GLY A 25 58.74 3.60 2.20
N CYS A 26 57.80 3.23 1.25
CA CYS A 26 57.91 2.46 0.02
C CYS A 26 56.56 1.80 -0.24
N GLY A 27 55.75 2.09 -1.18
CA GLY A 27 55.92 2.37 -2.58
C GLY A 27 55.60 1.15 -3.43
N SER A 28 54.34 1.02 -3.89
CA SER A 28 54.08 0.42 -5.20
C SER A 28 52.58 0.56 -5.53
N GLY A 29 52.33 1.32 -6.57
CA GLY A 29 51.34 1.12 -7.60
C GLY A 29 49.87 0.95 -7.20
N PHE A 30 49.14 2.03 -7.08
CA PHE A 30 47.71 2.00 -7.35
C PHE A 30 47.51 2.70 -8.69
N ASP A 31 47.10 1.90 -9.68
CA ASP A 31 46.48 2.44 -10.87
C ASP A 31 45.15 3.09 -10.45
N ASP A 32 45.11 4.37 -10.69
CA ASP A 32 43.95 5.24 -10.56
C ASP A 32 43.03 4.95 -11.76
N SER A 33 41.88 4.37 -11.47
CA SER A 33 40.70 4.54 -12.31
C SER A 33 39.49 4.68 -11.37
N GLY A 34 39.34 5.91 -10.89
CA GLY A 34 38.11 6.35 -10.29
C GLY A 34 37.02 6.36 -11.35
N ASP A 35 36.01 5.57 -11.16
CA ASP A 35 34.68 5.86 -11.65
C ASP A 35 33.72 5.74 -10.46
N ALA A 36 33.43 6.88 -9.88
CA ALA A 36 32.35 7.05 -8.93
C ALA A 36 31.10 7.38 -9.75
N GLY A 37 30.53 6.38 -10.38
CA GLY A 37 29.22 6.41 -11.01
C GLY A 37 28.36 5.38 -10.33
N GLY A 38 27.66 5.79 -9.28
CA GLY A 38 26.64 4.97 -8.63
C GLY A 38 25.42 4.85 -9.56
N GLY A 39 25.41 3.85 -10.40
CA GLY A 39 24.26 3.32 -11.09
C GLY A 39 24.25 1.85 -10.74
N ALA A 40 23.37 1.42 -9.87
CA ALA A 40 23.12 0.00 -9.61
C ALA A 40 22.44 -0.62 -10.82
N SER A 41 23.19 -0.83 -11.90
CA SER A 41 22.74 -1.64 -13.02
C SER A 41 22.87 -3.11 -12.63
N GLY A 42 21.86 -3.93 -13.01
CA GLY A 42 21.71 -5.34 -12.75
C GLY A 42 22.99 -6.17 -12.79
N GLY A 43 23.65 -6.28 -11.63
CA GLY A 43 24.72 -7.25 -11.42
C GLY A 43 24.13 -8.66 -11.35
N GLU A 44 24.91 -9.65 -11.78
CA GLU A 44 24.52 -11.07 -11.63
C GLU A 44 24.09 -11.34 -10.18
N LEU A 45 22.97 -12.09 -10.02
CA LEU A 45 22.46 -12.46 -8.70
C LEU A 45 23.47 -13.28 -7.92
N THR A 46 23.64 -12.97 -6.65
CA THR A 46 24.49 -13.73 -5.73
C THR A 46 23.95 -15.15 -5.52
N SER A 47 24.82 -16.06 -5.13
CA SER A 47 24.45 -17.43 -4.78
C SER A 47 25.35 -17.93 -3.67
N SER A 48 24.76 -18.51 -2.63
CA SER A 48 25.46 -19.15 -1.53
C SER A 48 24.69 -20.40 -1.07
N ASP A 49 25.23 -21.12 -0.09
CA ASP A 49 24.54 -22.23 0.56
C ASP A 49 23.79 -21.76 1.83
N ASP A 50 23.73 -20.44 2.07
CA ASP A 50 23.02 -19.87 3.22
C ASP A 50 21.50 -19.98 3.04
N GLY A 51 20.78 -20.18 4.14
CA GLY A 51 19.33 -20.11 4.16
C GLY A 51 18.82 -18.69 3.91
N LEU A 52 17.51 -18.57 3.73
CA LEU A 52 16.82 -17.30 3.52
C LEU A 52 16.05 -16.86 4.75
N THR A 53 15.95 -15.55 4.96
CA THR A 53 15.10 -14.93 5.96
C THR A 53 14.02 -14.09 5.31
N ILE A 54 12.77 -14.25 5.75
CA ILE A 54 11.63 -13.43 5.33
C ILE A 54 11.17 -12.61 6.53
N LEU A 55 10.97 -11.29 6.35
CA LEU A 55 10.35 -10.40 7.32
C LEU A 55 9.09 -9.76 6.72
N PHE A 56 7.95 -9.86 7.38
CA PHE A 56 6.73 -9.21 6.93
C PHE A 56 5.81 -8.81 8.08
N GLY A 57 5.04 -7.73 7.88
CA GLY A 57 3.92 -7.37 8.72
C GLY A 57 2.68 -8.15 8.31
N SER A 58 2.16 -8.95 9.23
CA SER A 58 0.99 -9.78 8.96
C SER A 58 -0.30 -9.06 9.29
N SER A 59 -1.33 -9.25 8.45
CA SER A 59 -2.70 -8.81 8.70
C SER A 59 -3.46 -9.74 9.65
N GLY A 60 -2.86 -10.88 10.05
CA GLY A 60 -3.45 -11.84 10.97
C GLY A 60 -2.91 -13.28 10.80
N ASP A 61 -3.46 -14.18 11.60
CA ASP A 61 -3.00 -15.58 11.64
C ASP A 61 -3.12 -16.28 10.27
N ALA A 62 -4.19 -16.01 9.52
CA ALA A 62 -4.42 -16.64 8.22
C ALA A 62 -3.33 -16.31 7.19
N GLU A 63 -2.89 -15.04 7.13
CA GLU A 63 -1.76 -14.64 6.28
C GLU A 63 -0.46 -15.24 6.78
N THR A 64 -0.23 -15.19 8.11
CA THR A 64 0.96 -15.75 8.74
C THR A 64 1.14 -17.22 8.40
N ASP A 65 0.08 -17.99 8.53
CA ASP A 65 0.11 -19.44 8.30
C ASP A 65 0.33 -19.71 6.80
N ALA A 66 -0.34 -18.97 5.90
CA ALA A 66 -0.18 -19.14 4.45
C ALA A 66 1.27 -18.86 3.99
N VAL A 67 1.89 -17.78 4.49
CA VAL A 67 3.31 -17.47 4.17
C VAL A 67 4.24 -18.57 4.69
N LYS A 68 4.05 -19.02 5.93
CA LYS A 68 4.86 -20.09 6.51
C LYS A 68 4.70 -21.43 5.80
N GLU A 69 3.48 -21.79 5.41
CA GLU A 69 3.21 -23.03 4.68
C GLU A 69 3.87 -22.98 3.29
N ALA A 70 3.73 -21.89 2.55
CA ALA A 70 4.36 -21.74 1.24
C ALA A 70 5.91 -21.79 1.34
N ALA A 71 6.48 -21.04 2.30
CA ALA A 71 7.92 -21.03 2.53
C ALA A 71 8.46 -22.43 2.93
N ALA A 72 7.74 -23.15 3.79
CA ALA A 72 8.12 -24.51 4.21
C ALA A 72 8.04 -25.52 3.06
N ALA A 73 7.00 -25.44 2.22
CA ALA A 73 6.84 -26.31 1.06
C ALA A 73 7.97 -26.09 0.04
N TRP A 74 8.30 -24.84 -0.27
CA TRP A 74 9.43 -24.53 -1.14
C TRP A 74 10.77 -24.94 -0.52
N SER A 75 10.97 -24.75 0.78
CA SER A 75 12.18 -25.18 1.49
C SER A 75 12.39 -26.68 1.41
N GLU A 76 11.32 -27.49 1.52
CA GLU A 76 11.39 -28.95 1.35
C GLU A 76 11.76 -29.35 -0.09
N GLU A 77 11.25 -28.62 -1.08
CA GLU A 77 11.51 -28.91 -2.50
C GLU A 77 12.92 -28.47 -2.93
N SER A 78 13.33 -27.25 -2.55
CA SER A 78 14.61 -26.64 -2.95
C SER A 78 15.81 -27.17 -2.13
N GLY A 79 15.56 -27.59 -0.89
CA GLY A 79 16.59 -27.92 0.09
C GLY A 79 17.29 -26.71 0.72
N VAL A 80 16.76 -25.49 0.52
CA VAL A 80 17.24 -24.25 1.15
C VAL A 80 16.38 -23.94 2.35
N ASP A 81 16.99 -23.73 3.53
CA ASP A 81 16.27 -23.37 4.75
C ASP A 81 15.66 -21.97 4.64
N VAL A 82 14.41 -21.79 5.11
CA VAL A 82 13.73 -20.49 5.14
C VAL A 82 13.24 -20.19 6.55
N GLU A 83 13.73 -19.08 7.14
CA GLU A 83 13.21 -18.56 8.40
C GLU A 83 12.18 -17.46 8.12
N VAL A 84 10.94 -17.64 8.59
CA VAL A 84 9.85 -16.66 8.43
C VAL A 84 9.63 -15.90 9.72
N LYS A 85 9.85 -14.59 9.70
CA LYS A 85 9.69 -13.66 10.84
C LYS A 85 8.47 -12.76 10.61
N VAL A 86 7.57 -12.72 11.59
CA VAL A 86 6.45 -11.78 11.59
C VAL A 86 6.87 -10.55 12.39
N ALA A 87 6.87 -9.40 11.74
CA ALA A 87 7.24 -8.14 12.37
C ALA A 87 6.14 -7.65 13.31
N THR A 88 6.54 -7.04 14.43
CA THR A 88 5.65 -6.28 15.29
C THR A 88 5.48 -4.84 14.76
N ASP A 89 6.56 -4.27 14.24
CA ASP A 89 6.62 -3.01 13.52
C ASP A 89 7.58 -3.20 12.34
N GLN A 90 7.01 -3.51 11.18
CA GLN A 90 7.80 -3.88 10.01
C GLN A 90 8.73 -2.76 9.54
N ALA A 91 8.25 -1.52 9.52
CA ALA A 91 9.06 -0.39 9.05
C ALA A 91 10.26 -0.16 9.95
N GLN A 92 10.05 -0.25 11.28
CA GLN A 92 11.11 -0.10 12.26
C GLN A 92 12.10 -1.27 12.20
N GLU A 93 11.63 -2.50 12.16
CA GLU A 93 12.48 -3.70 12.14
C GLU A 93 13.30 -3.78 10.85
N LEU A 94 12.70 -3.45 9.70
CA LEU A 94 13.39 -3.40 8.42
C LEU A 94 14.49 -2.31 8.41
N SER A 95 14.16 -1.09 8.86
CA SER A 95 15.12 0.01 8.98
C SER A 95 16.30 -0.34 9.92
N GLN A 96 16.03 -1.03 11.04
CA GLN A 96 17.07 -1.49 11.95
C GLN A 96 17.96 -2.56 11.32
N GLY A 97 17.40 -3.52 10.58
CA GLY A 97 18.12 -4.54 9.85
C GLY A 97 19.10 -3.94 8.85
N PHE A 98 18.65 -3.01 8.02
CA PHE A 98 19.51 -2.30 7.08
C PHE A 98 20.60 -1.46 7.78
N ALA A 99 20.25 -0.73 8.85
CA ALA A 99 21.21 0.06 9.59
C ALA A 99 22.27 -0.80 10.30
N ALA A 100 21.94 -2.02 10.69
CA ALA A 100 22.87 -2.98 11.29
C ALA A 100 23.74 -3.72 10.27
N GLY A 101 23.43 -3.65 8.96
CA GLY A 101 24.06 -4.44 7.90
C GLY A 101 23.69 -5.94 7.96
N ASP A 102 22.51 -6.25 8.50
CA ASP A 102 21.96 -7.59 8.64
C ASP A 102 20.45 -7.56 8.30
N PRO A 103 20.09 -7.13 7.06
CA PRO A 103 18.70 -7.08 6.64
C PRO A 103 18.16 -8.50 6.36
N PRO A 104 16.83 -8.70 6.40
CA PRO A 104 16.21 -9.91 5.87
C PRO A 104 16.47 -10.02 4.36
N ASP A 105 16.53 -11.26 3.83
CA ASP A 105 16.74 -11.49 2.40
C ASP A 105 15.53 -11.03 1.59
N LEU A 106 14.32 -11.35 2.07
CA LEU A 106 13.03 -10.97 1.47
C LEU A 106 12.14 -10.31 2.53
N PHE A 107 11.36 -9.36 2.09
CA PHE A 107 10.40 -8.65 2.96
C PHE A 107 9.24 -8.06 2.16
N TYR A 108 8.12 -7.78 2.85
CA TYR A 108 7.07 -6.98 2.23
C TYR A 108 7.54 -5.53 2.09
N LEU A 109 7.34 -4.98 0.91
CA LEU A 109 7.64 -3.59 0.61
C LEU A 109 6.41 -2.90 0.06
N ALA A 110 5.98 -1.83 0.72
CA ALA A 110 4.91 -0.98 0.24
C ALA A 110 5.43 -0.01 -0.84
N PRO A 111 4.60 0.37 -1.82
CA PRO A 111 5.02 1.24 -2.93
C PRO A 111 5.65 2.56 -2.49
N GLU A 112 5.11 3.18 -1.44
CA GLU A 112 5.57 4.46 -0.91
C GLU A 112 6.97 4.41 -0.26
N LEU A 113 7.49 3.22 0.01
CA LEU A 113 8.83 3.01 0.57
C LEU A 113 9.87 2.65 -0.49
N LEU A 114 9.42 2.34 -1.72
CA LEU A 114 10.28 1.85 -2.80
C LEU A 114 11.42 2.83 -3.11
N ALA A 115 11.09 4.09 -3.40
CA ALA A 115 12.08 5.08 -3.81
C ALA A 115 13.18 5.27 -2.76
N GLY A 116 12.81 5.46 -1.47
CA GLY A 116 13.78 5.66 -0.40
C GLY A 116 14.75 4.50 -0.21
N TYR A 117 14.28 3.25 -0.33
CA TYR A 117 15.16 2.08 -0.26
C TYR A 117 15.94 1.83 -1.54
N ALA A 118 15.41 2.20 -2.71
CA ALA A 118 16.12 2.10 -3.97
C ALA A 118 17.27 3.12 -4.06
N ASP A 119 17.02 4.39 -3.71
CA ASP A 119 17.99 5.48 -3.77
C ASP A 119 19.20 5.26 -2.85
N ASN A 120 18.97 4.69 -1.67
CA ASN A 120 20.05 4.39 -0.74
C ASN A 120 20.78 3.06 -1.05
N GLY A 121 20.37 2.34 -2.12
CA GLY A 121 20.99 1.09 -2.57
C GLY A 121 20.68 -0.13 -1.71
N SER A 122 19.64 -0.08 -0.87
CA SER A 122 19.23 -1.20 -0.01
C SER A 122 18.52 -2.32 -0.77
N LEU A 123 17.94 -2.01 -1.95
CA LEU A 123 17.15 -2.95 -2.73
C LEU A 123 17.94 -3.53 -3.92
N LYS A 124 17.76 -4.81 -4.17
CA LYS A 124 18.09 -5.45 -5.44
C LYS A 124 16.90 -5.33 -6.39
N ALA A 125 17.09 -4.63 -7.50
CA ALA A 125 16.14 -4.71 -8.61
C ALA A 125 16.28 -6.08 -9.28
N TYR A 126 15.24 -6.90 -9.16
CA TYR A 126 15.23 -8.26 -9.71
C TYR A 126 14.03 -8.56 -10.60
N GLY A 127 13.11 -7.61 -10.73
CA GLY A 127 11.84 -7.81 -11.44
C GLY A 127 12.03 -8.26 -12.89
N ASP A 128 13.08 -7.79 -13.56
CA ASP A 128 13.41 -8.21 -14.93
C ASP A 128 13.94 -9.63 -15.05
N GLU A 129 14.44 -10.19 -13.96
CA GLU A 129 14.95 -11.57 -13.89
C GLU A 129 13.83 -12.60 -13.69
N LEU A 130 12.62 -12.16 -13.28
CA LEU A 130 11.47 -13.03 -13.03
C LEU A 130 11.00 -13.72 -14.31
N ALA A 131 10.90 -15.04 -14.28
CA ALA A 131 10.37 -15.84 -15.40
C ALA A 131 8.88 -15.55 -15.65
N ASN A 132 8.14 -15.15 -14.61
CA ASN A 132 6.71 -14.85 -14.65
C ASN A 132 6.38 -13.34 -14.69
N LYS A 133 7.35 -12.46 -14.97
CA LYS A 133 7.13 -10.99 -14.94
C LYS A 133 5.99 -10.51 -15.83
N ASP A 134 5.80 -11.14 -16.98
CA ASP A 134 4.75 -10.77 -17.93
C ASP A 134 3.34 -11.22 -17.50
N ASP A 135 3.25 -11.99 -16.43
CA ASP A 135 1.98 -12.46 -15.87
C ASP A 135 1.37 -11.47 -14.85
N PHE A 136 2.11 -10.48 -14.38
CA PHE A 136 1.56 -9.46 -13.48
C PHE A 136 0.73 -8.41 -14.21
N TYR A 137 -0.26 -7.83 -13.52
CA TYR A 137 -1.01 -6.68 -14.04
C TYR A 137 -0.08 -5.48 -14.24
N PRO A 138 -0.16 -4.77 -15.39
CA PRO A 138 0.74 -3.63 -15.66
C PRO A 138 0.74 -2.58 -14.57
N ALA A 139 -0.43 -2.21 -14.04
CA ALA A 139 -0.52 -1.21 -12.97
C ALA A 139 0.17 -1.64 -11.67
N LEU A 140 0.27 -2.95 -11.39
CA LEU A 140 1.05 -3.47 -10.26
C LEU A 140 2.55 -3.40 -10.53
N VAL A 141 2.98 -3.68 -11.76
CA VAL A 141 4.38 -3.53 -12.18
C VAL A 141 4.80 -2.07 -12.10
N ASP A 142 3.95 -1.15 -12.57
CA ASP A 142 4.21 0.30 -12.50
C ASP A 142 4.42 0.79 -11.07
N ASN A 143 3.66 0.27 -10.10
CA ASN A 143 3.82 0.59 -8.67
C ASN A 143 5.19 0.22 -8.09
N PHE A 144 5.86 -0.79 -8.67
CA PHE A 144 7.15 -1.28 -8.21
C PHE A 144 8.26 -1.05 -9.24
N THR A 145 8.02 -0.13 -10.17
CA THR A 145 9.02 0.40 -11.10
C THR A 145 9.48 1.77 -10.63
N TYR A 146 10.79 1.92 -10.44
CA TYR A 146 11.41 3.16 -10.05
C TYR A 146 12.69 3.36 -10.88
N ASP A 147 12.89 4.57 -11.41
CA ASP A 147 14.01 4.92 -12.30
C ASP A 147 14.17 3.90 -13.46
N ASP A 148 13.06 3.62 -14.15
CA ASP A 148 12.95 2.64 -15.24
C ASP A 148 13.35 1.18 -14.88
N GLN A 149 13.44 0.83 -13.60
CA GLN A 149 13.76 -0.50 -13.13
C GLN A 149 12.60 -1.14 -12.38
N PHE A 150 12.20 -2.35 -12.74
CA PHE A 150 11.23 -3.15 -11.99
C PHE A 150 11.92 -3.82 -10.81
N TYR A 151 11.63 -3.36 -9.60
CA TYR A 151 12.35 -3.79 -8.40
C TYR A 151 11.88 -5.12 -7.84
N CYS A 152 10.56 -5.33 -7.73
CA CYS A 152 10.06 -6.46 -6.96
C CYS A 152 8.69 -6.96 -7.43
N ALA A 153 8.46 -8.28 -7.30
CA ALA A 153 7.22 -8.95 -7.69
C ALA A 153 6.05 -8.53 -6.78
N PRO A 154 4.92 -8.05 -7.32
CA PRO A 154 3.71 -7.81 -6.54
C PRO A 154 3.22 -9.11 -5.90
N LYS A 155 3.01 -9.10 -4.56
CA LYS A 155 2.63 -10.34 -3.84
C LYS A 155 1.17 -10.74 -4.03
N ASP A 156 0.29 -9.76 -4.09
CA ASP A 156 -1.17 -9.83 -4.22
C ASP A 156 -1.69 -8.41 -4.40
N PHE A 157 -3.00 -8.24 -4.53
CA PHE A 157 -3.57 -6.90 -4.53
C PHE A 157 -5.04 -6.88 -4.10
N SER A 158 -5.54 -5.67 -3.85
CA SER A 158 -6.95 -5.34 -3.74
C SER A 158 -7.25 -4.05 -4.48
N THR A 159 -8.47 -3.90 -4.97
CA THR A 159 -9.03 -2.62 -5.37
C THR A 159 -10.18 -2.24 -4.46
N LEU A 160 -10.69 -1.02 -4.58
CA LEU A 160 -11.90 -0.62 -3.87
C LEU A 160 -13.14 -0.87 -4.74
N ALA A 161 -14.22 -1.27 -4.09
CA ALA A 161 -15.52 -1.49 -4.69
C ALA A 161 -16.64 -0.84 -3.85
N LEU A 162 -17.84 -0.78 -4.38
CA LEU A 162 -19.04 -0.38 -3.66
C LEU A 162 -19.66 -1.59 -2.98
N ILE A 163 -19.74 -1.56 -1.66
CA ILE A 163 -20.34 -2.62 -0.83
C ILE A 163 -21.72 -2.16 -0.40
N ILE A 164 -22.74 -2.96 -0.69
CA ILE A 164 -24.15 -2.61 -0.51
C ILE A 164 -24.79 -3.55 0.51
N ASN A 165 -25.39 -3.03 1.56
CA ASN A 165 -26.18 -3.82 2.52
C ASN A 165 -27.51 -4.22 1.91
N LYS A 166 -27.66 -5.51 1.60
CA LYS A 166 -28.84 -6.06 0.91
C LYS A 166 -30.14 -5.86 1.70
N GLY A 167 -30.07 -6.01 3.04
CA GLY A 167 -31.23 -5.84 3.90
C GLY A 167 -31.78 -4.39 3.90
N LEU A 168 -30.88 -3.41 3.99
CA LEU A 168 -31.23 -1.99 3.93
C LEU A 168 -31.69 -1.56 2.54
N TRP A 169 -31.06 -2.13 1.50
CA TRP A 169 -31.40 -1.92 0.10
C TRP A 169 -32.84 -2.37 -0.23
N ASP A 170 -33.16 -3.61 0.12
CA ASP A 170 -34.49 -4.19 -0.10
C ASP A 170 -35.58 -3.45 0.73
N ALA A 171 -35.26 -3.06 1.98
CA ALA A 171 -36.15 -2.28 2.83
C ALA A 171 -36.41 -0.86 2.28
N ALA A 172 -35.53 -0.33 1.44
CA ALA A 172 -35.74 0.91 0.69
C ALA A 172 -36.56 0.72 -0.58
N GLY A 173 -36.86 -0.53 -0.98
CA GLY A 173 -37.57 -0.87 -2.20
C GLY A 173 -36.71 -0.83 -3.46
N LEU A 174 -35.39 -0.83 -3.29
CA LEU A 174 -34.40 -0.85 -4.37
C LEU A 174 -34.19 -2.29 -4.86
N THR A 175 -33.78 -2.43 -6.10
CA THR A 175 -33.52 -3.70 -6.81
C THR A 175 -32.11 -3.69 -7.39
N ASP A 176 -31.65 -4.80 -7.97
CA ASP A 176 -30.34 -4.88 -8.60
C ASP A 176 -30.20 -3.91 -9.80
N ASP A 177 -31.33 -3.52 -10.43
CA ASP A 177 -31.35 -2.52 -11.51
C ASP A 177 -31.08 -1.09 -11.01
N ASP A 178 -31.16 -0.86 -9.70
CA ASP A 178 -30.90 0.44 -9.05
C ASP A 178 -29.45 0.59 -8.57
N ILE A 179 -28.58 -0.44 -8.72
CA ILE A 179 -27.15 -0.35 -8.38
C ILE A 179 -26.53 0.79 -9.18
N PRO A 180 -25.96 1.81 -8.50
CA PRO A 180 -25.53 3.04 -9.17
C PRO A 180 -24.31 2.79 -10.07
N THR A 181 -24.38 3.25 -11.31
CA THR A 181 -23.33 3.19 -12.32
C THR A 181 -22.69 4.56 -12.58
N THR A 182 -23.30 5.64 -12.08
CA THR A 182 -22.83 7.02 -12.20
C THR A 182 -22.91 7.75 -10.86
N TRP A 183 -22.19 8.88 -10.71
CA TRP A 183 -22.27 9.72 -9.52
C TRP A 183 -23.67 10.27 -9.26
N ASP A 184 -24.43 10.60 -10.30
CA ASP A 184 -25.80 11.10 -10.15
C ASP A 184 -26.73 10.02 -9.59
N GLU A 185 -26.57 8.78 -10.06
CA GLU A 185 -27.29 7.62 -9.52
C GLU A 185 -26.85 7.32 -8.09
N LEU A 186 -25.52 7.36 -7.80
CA LEU A 186 -25.01 7.18 -6.45
C LEU A 186 -25.59 8.20 -5.47
N SER A 187 -25.65 9.47 -5.88
CA SER A 187 -26.25 10.54 -5.07
C SER A 187 -27.73 10.27 -4.76
N THR A 188 -28.49 9.85 -5.78
CA THR A 188 -29.92 9.54 -5.68
C THR A 188 -30.16 8.36 -4.74
N VAL A 189 -29.38 7.29 -4.91
CA VAL A 189 -29.49 6.07 -4.11
C VAL A 189 -29.07 6.34 -2.66
N ALA A 190 -27.94 7.04 -2.46
CA ALA A 190 -27.47 7.38 -1.13
C ALA A 190 -28.48 8.24 -0.35
N GLN A 191 -29.13 9.21 -1.01
CA GLN A 191 -30.22 9.98 -0.40
C GLN A 191 -31.42 9.13 -0.04
N THR A 192 -31.81 8.17 -0.92
CA THR A 192 -32.93 7.24 -0.69
C THR A 192 -32.69 6.34 0.51
N LEU A 193 -31.43 5.90 0.70
CA LEU A 193 -31.01 5.04 1.81
C LEU A 193 -30.77 5.79 3.11
N THR A 194 -30.61 7.13 3.05
CA THR A 194 -30.40 7.97 4.25
C THR A 194 -31.70 8.17 5.00
N LYS A 195 -31.95 7.34 6.00
CA LYS A 195 -33.17 7.39 6.83
C LYS A 195 -32.97 6.66 8.16
N ASP A 196 -33.79 6.98 9.13
CA ASP A 196 -33.88 6.30 10.43
C ASP A 196 -32.53 6.18 11.17
N GLY A 197 -31.62 7.14 10.99
CA GLY A 197 -30.28 7.18 11.60
C GLY A 197 -29.22 6.42 10.79
N VAL A 198 -29.57 5.83 9.64
CA VAL A 198 -28.63 5.23 8.68
C VAL A 198 -28.22 6.26 7.64
N VAL A 199 -26.94 6.33 7.31
CA VAL A 199 -26.39 7.17 6.21
C VAL A 199 -26.31 6.33 4.93
N GLY A 200 -26.54 6.93 3.78
CA GLY A 200 -26.53 6.23 2.50
C GLY A 200 -25.17 5.60 2.17
N LEU A 201 -24.08 6.37 2.31
CA LEU A 201 -22.73 5.92 2.04
C LEU A 201 -21.77 6.38 3.14
N SER A 202 -20.91 5.48 3.63
CA SER A 202 -19.78 5.85 4.50
C SER A 202 -18.46 5.32 3.98
N PHE A 203 -17.37 6.00 4.35
CA PHE A 203 -15.98 5.60 4.07
C PHE A 203 -15.06 6.30 5.08
N GLY A 204 -13.79 5.92 5.12
CA GLY A 204 -12.79 6.62 5.93
C GLY A 204 -12.43 7.98 5.32
N TRP A 205 -11.89 8.89 6.13
CA TRP A 205 -11.45 10.22 5.66
C TRP A 205 -10.12 10.16 4.90
N GLU A 206 -9.50 8.99 4.81
CA GLU A 206 -8.20 8.83 4.17
C GLU A 206 -8.30 9.07 2.65
N TRP A 207 -7.27 9.68 2.06
CA TRP A 207 -7.14 9.80 0.62
C TRP A 207 -7.32 8.44 -0.08
N GLN A 208 -6.89 7.39 0.55
CA GLN A 208 -7.06 6.01 0.07
C GLN A 208 -8.53 5.60 -0.19
N ARG A 209 -9.51 6.39 0.25
CA ARG A 209 -10.94 6.22 -0.08
C ARG A 209 -11.44 7.34 -0.96
N ILE A 210 -11.13 8.59 -0.59
CA ILE A 210 -11.58 9.80 -1.31
C ILE A 210 -10.92 9.89 -2.70
N GLY A 211 -9.70 9.39 -2.84
CA GLY A 211 -8.96 9.34 -4.10
C GLY A 211 -9.67 8.56 -5.22
N THR A 212 -10.62 7.67 -4.89
CA THR A 212 -11.44 7.02 -5.92
C THR A 212 -12.29 8.03 -6.69
N PHE A 213 -12.84 9.02 -6.01
CA PHE A 213 -13.59 10.10 -6.66
C PHE A 213 -12.67 11.00 -7.49
N MET A 214 -11.43 11.24 -7.05
CA MET A 214 -10.44 11.96 -7.84
C MET A 214 -10.11 11.19 -9.13
N ALA A 215 -9.87 9.88 -9.04
CA ALA A 215 -9.64 9.02 -10.20
C ALA A 215 -10.83 9.00 -11.16
N GLN A 216 -12.05 8.88 -10.63
CA GLN A 216 -13.31 8.90 -11.41
C GLN A 216 -13.56 10.26 -12.08
N ALA A 217 -13.05 11.35 -11.51
CA ALA A 217 -13.09 12.67 -12.16
C ALA A 217 -12.05 12.81 -13.29
N GLY A 218 -11.11 11.87 -13.43
CA GLY A 218 -10.00 11.93 -14.38
C GLY A 218 -8.74 12.61 -13.84
N GLY A 219 -8.73 12.89 -12.53
CA GLY A 219 -7.62 13.43 -11.77
C GLY A 219 -6.72 12.36 -11.14
N GLY A 220 -6.03 12.75 -10.09
CA GLY A 220 -5.05 11.95 -9.34
C GLY A 220 -4.05 12.88 -8.66
N LEU A 221 -3.03 12.34 -8.02
CA LEU A 221 -2.01 13.16 -7.36
C LEU A 221 -0.85 13.49 -8.30
N ILE A 222 -0.37 12.49 -9.03
CA ILE A 222 0.74 12.61 -9.98
C ILE A 222 0.35 11.89 -11.26
N LYS A 223 0.64 12.49 -12.41
CA LYS A 223 0.39 11.91 -13.73
C LYS A 223 1.55 12.22 -14.66
N ASP A 224 2.10 11.19 -15.30
CA ASP A 224 3.25 11.32 -16.23
C ASP A 224 4.44 12.10 -15.62
N GLY A 225 4.67 11.93 -14.29
CA GLY A 225 5.72 12.64 -13.56
C GLY A 225 5.38 14.08 -13.15
N GLU A 226 4.20 14.58 -13.49
CA GLU A 226 3.76 15.92 -13.12
C GLU A 226 2.80 15.86 -11.92
N VAL A 227 2.98 16.73 -10.95
CA VAL A 227 2.06 16.88 -9.81
C VAL A 227 0.80 17.59 -10.30
N ILE A 228 -0.35 16.92 -10.18
CA ILE A 228 -1.66 17.43 -10.61
C ILE A 228 -2.69 17.47 -9.48
N ALA A 229 -2.20 17.46 -8.24
CA ALA A 229 -3.06 17.35 -7.06
C ALA A 229 -4.14 18.44 -6.99
N ASN A 230 -3.86 19.66 -7.42
CA ASN A 230 -4.82 20.78 -7.43
C ASN A 230 -5.54 21.00 -8.79
N SER A 231 -5.57 19.98 -9.65
CA SER A 231 -6.31 20.05 -10.90
C SER A 231 -7.80 20.29 -10.68
N GLN A 232 -8.48 20.85 -11.69
CA GLN A 232 -9.92 21.13 -11.59
C GLN A 232 -10.73 19.84 -11.36
N GLU A 233 -10.32 18.73 -11.95
CA GLU A 233 -10.91 17.41 -11.79
C GLU A 233 -10.92 16.97 -10.33
N ASN A 234 -9.80 17.18 -9.62
CA ASN A 234 -9.69 16.86 -8.20
C ASN A 234 -10.52 17.81 -7.32
N VAL A 235 -10.55 19.10 -7.65
CA VAL A 235 -11.39 20.09 -6.97
C VAL A 235 -12.87 19.73 -7.12
N ASP A 236 -13.29 19.34 -8.31
CA ASP A 236 -14.66 18.92 -8.61
C ASP A 236 -15.01 17.63 -7.83
N ALA A 237 -14.07 16.68 -7.73
CA ALA A 237 -14.24 15.46 -6.96
C ALA A 237 -14.43 15.72 -5.46
N LEU A 238 -13.55 16.52 -4.85
CA LEU A 238 -13.67 16.88 -3.43
C LEU A 238 -14.93 17.71 -3.17
N THR A 239 -15.32 18.58 -4.11
CA THR A 239 -16.55 19.35 -4.04
C THR A 239 -17.78 18.44 -4.06
N TYR A 240 -17.81 17.43 -4.95
CA TYR A 240 -18.87 16.42 -4.99
C TYR A 240 -19.01 15.71 -3.64
N VAL A 241 -17.92 15.17 -3.10
CA VAL A 241 -17.92 14.49 -1.79
C VAL A 241 -18.45 15.44 -0.68
N LYS A 242 -17.92 16.66 -0.63
CA LYS A 242 -18.35 17.68 0.33
C LYS A 242 -19.85 18.00 0.24
N ASP A 243 -20.36 18.16 -0.97
CA ASP A 243 -21.78 18.47 -1.19
C ASP A 243 -22.69 17.33 -0.73
N GLN A 244 -22.30 16.07 -0.98
CA GLN A 244 -23.01 14.89 -0.49
C GLN A 244 -22.93 14.77 1.04
N MET A 245 -21.82 15.13 1.67
CA MET A 245 -21.70 15.20 3.14
C MET A 245 -22.59 16.32 3.71
N ALA A 246 -22.65 17.47 3.05
CA ALA A 246 -23.53 18.57 3.44
C ALA A 246 -25.02 18.20 3.29
N ALA A 247 -25.37 17.40 2.29
CA ALA A 247 -26.72 16.84 2.11
C ALA A 247 -27.05 15.74 3.13
N GLY A 248 -26.04 15.20 3.85
CA GLY A 248 -26.17 14.15 4.84
C GLY A 248 -26.27 12.73 4.25
N SER A 249 -26.08 12.58 2.94
CA SER A 249 -26.11 11.29 2.25
C SER A 249 -24.80 10.52 2.33
N PHE A 250 -23.67 11.24 2.52
CA PHE A 250 -22.35 10.67 2.79
C PHE A 250 -21.86 11.07 4.19
N ALA A 251 -21.06 10.19 4.80
CA ALA A 251 -20.40 10.50 6.06
C ALA A 251 -19.07 9.77 6.18
N TYR A 252 -18.16 10.32 6.97
CA TYR A 252 -17.01 9.56 7.44
C TYR A 252 -17.45 8.50 8.46
N ALA A 253 -16.86 7.32 8.40
CA ALA A 253 -17.15 6.26 9.36
C ALA A 253 -16.90 6.70 10.80
N GLN A 254 -15.88 7.51 11.02
CA GLN A 254 -15.48 8.04 12.32
C GLN A 254 -16.53 9.01 12.88
N ASP A 255 -17.20 9.78 12.03
CA ASP A 255 -18.32 10.65 12.43
C ASP A 255 -19.55 9.85 12.89
N LEU A 256 -19.65 8.59 12.43
CA LEU A 256 -20.68 7.65 12.85
C LEU A 256 -20.28 6.83 14.09
N GLY A 257 -19.07 7.05 14.63
CA GLY A 257 -18.55 6.34 15.80
C GLY A 257 -17.96 4.95 15.48
N ALA A 258 -17.53 4.75 14.25
CA ALA A 258 -16.82 3.55 13.81
C ALA A 258 -15.35 3.86 13.51
N GLY A 259 -14.45 2.88 13.65
CA GLY A 259 -13.02 3.06 13.37
C GLY A 259 -12.70 3.12 11.88
N TRP A 260 -13.53 2.50 11.02
CA TRP A 260 -13.36 2.42 9.57
C TRP A 260 -14.68 2.11 8.86
N GLY A 261 -14.70 2.18 7.53
CA GLY A 261 -15.91 2.02 6.71
C GLY A 261 -16.59 0.66 6.88
N GLY A 262 -15.81 -0.43 6.92
CA GLY A 262 -16.37 -1.77 7.13
C GLY A 262 -17.02 -1.97 8.49
N GLU A 263 -16.53 -1.34 9.56
CA GLU A 263 -17.16 -1.36 10.86
C GLU A 263 -18.48 -0.56 10.86
N ALA A 264 -18.49 0.62 10.22
CA ALA A 264 -19.73 1.41 10.10
C ALA A 264 -20.80 0.64 9.31
N PHE A 265 -20.39 -0.01 8.23
CA PHE A 265 -21.24 -0.86 7.40
C PHE A 265 -21.76 -2.09 8.16
N GLY A 266 -20.88 -2.84 8.82
CA GLY A 266 -21.24 -4.04 9.60
C GLY A 266 -22.17 -3.73 10.76
N LYS A 267 -22.00 -2.58 11.42
CA LYS A 267 -22.92 -2.06 12.44
C LYS A 267 -24.21 -1.47 11.86
N GLN A 268 -24.38 -1.47 10.54
CA GLN A 268 -25.52 -0.91 9.82
C GLN A 268 -25.75 0.58 10.12
N LEU A 269 -24.67 1.33 10.36
CA LEU A 269 -24.70 2.80 10.48
C LEU A 269 -24.73 3.46 9.10
N SER A 270 -24.30 2.74 8.07
CA SER A 270 -24.42 3.11 6.66
C SER A 270 -24.98 1.96 5.84
N ALA A 271 -25.68 2.29 4.76
CA ALA A 271 -26.27 1.32 3.86
C ALA A 271 -25.26 0.86 2.78
N MET A 272 -24.29 1.68 2.45
CA MET A 272 -23.20 1.39 1.53
C MET A 272 -21.87 1.82 2.12
N THR A 273 -20.77 1.21 1.65
CA THR A 273 -19.40 1.64 1.95
C THR A 273 -18.48 1.45 0.75
N ILE A 274 -17.36 2.19 0.72
CA ILE A 274 -16.26 2.00 -0.24
C ILE A 274 -15.11 1.36 0.50
N GLU A 275 -14.83 0.08 0.19
CA GLU A 275 -13.78 -0.70 0.83
C GLU A 275 -13.15 -1.69 -0.14
N GLY A 276 -11.98 -2.22 0.24
CA GLY A 276 -11.32 -3.30 -0.49
C GLY A 276 -11.81 -4.69 -0.07
N ASN A 277 -11.31 -5.73 -0.74
CA ASN A 277 -11.75 -7.10 -0.51
C ASN A 277 -11.46 -7.63 0.90
N TRP A 278 -10.62 -6.99 1.70
CA TRP A 278 -10.44 -7.29 3.13
C TRP A 278 -11.73 -7.18 3.95
N ILE A 279 -12.74 -6.43 3.45
CA ILE A 279 -14.03 -6.32 4.14
C ILE A 279 -14.71 -7.69 4.27
N THR A 280 -14.48 -8.62 3.35
CA THR A 280 -15.09 -9.95 3.35
C THR A 280 -14.75 -10.73 4.60
N GLY A 281 -13.49 -10.60 5.08
CA GLY A 281 -13.06 -11.20 6.34
C GLY A 281 -13.81 -10.63 7.54
N ALA A 282 -13.97 -9.30 7.62
CA ALA A 282 -14.71 -8.65 8.69
C ALA A 282 -16.20 -9.02 8.64
N MET A 283 -16.82 -9.07 7.47
CA MET A 283 -18.22 -9.50 7.35
C MET A 283 -18.40 -10.94 7.81
N THR A 284 -17.49 -11.84 7.46
CA THR A 284 -17.56 -13.25 7.84
C THR A 284 -17.37 -13.46 9.34
N ASN A 285 -16.41 -12.77 9.95
CA ASN A 285 -16.00 -13.03 11.33
C ASN A 285 -16.75 -12.16 12.36
N ASP A 286 -16.95 -10.87 12.08
CA ASP A 286 -17.46 -9.89 13.02
C ASP A 286 -18.95 -9.55 12.79
N PHE A 287 -19.41 -9.64 11.54
CA PHE A 287 -20.77 -9.24 11.13
C PHE A 287 -21.47 -10.29 10.23
N PRO A 288 -21.53 -11.58 10.64
CA PRO A 288 -22.02 -12.68 9.79
C PRO A 288 -23.51 -12.59 9.45
N ASP A 289 -24.26 -11.76 10.15
CA ASP A 289 -25.70 -11.55 9.90
C ASP A 289 -25.96 -10.45 8.83
N VAL A 290 -24.92 -9.78 8.32
CA VAL A 290 -25.05 -8.74 7.30
C VAL A 290 -24.88 -9.35 5.91
N ASP A 291 -26.01 -9.46 5.20
CA ASP A 291 -26.00 -9.83 3.78
C ASP A 291 -25.63 -8.63 2.92
N TYR A 292 -24.74 -8.82 1.93
CA TYR A 292 -24.20 -7.73 1.12
C TYR A 292 -23.94 -8.13 -0.33
N VAL A 293 -23.87 -7.14 -1.18
CA VAL A 293 -23.49 -7.24 -2.60
C VAL A 293 -22.24 -6.37 -2.81
N VAL A 294 -21.33 -6.86 -3.64
CA VAL A 294 -20.15 -6.09 -4.12
C VAL A 294 -20.42 -5.66 -5.56
N ALA A 295 -20.34 -4.37 -5.82
CA ALA A 295 -20.51 -3.78 -7.14
C ALA A 295 -19.27 -2.94 -7.52
N GLU A 296 -19.04 -2.78 -8.83
CA GLU A 296 -18.04 -1.80 -9.28
C GLU A 296 -18.42 -0.41 -8.77
N LEU A 297 -17.40 0.43 -8.52
CA LEU A 297 -17.64 1.84 -8.19
C LEU A 297 -18.28 2.55 -9.39
N PRO A 298 -19.24 3.46 -9.16
CA PRO A 298 -19.86 4.23 -10.23
C PRO A 298 -18.85 5.13 -10.96
N GLU A 299 -19.10 5.34 -12.25
CA GLU A 299 -18.29 6.25 -13.06
C GLU A 299 -18.51 7.70 -12.65
N GLY A 300 -17.43 8.47 -12.63
CA GLY A 300 -17.47 9.92 -12.54
C GLY A 300 -17.35 10.58 -13.92
N PRO A 301 -17.18 11.92 -13.96
CA PRO A 301 -17.04 12.67 -15.20
C PRO A 301 -15.86 12.22 -16.09
N GLY A 302 -14.80 11.67 -15.49
CA GLY A 302 -13.61 11.15 -16.18
C GLY A 302 -13.72 9.67 -16.55
N GLY A 303 -14.77 8.96 -16.10
CA GLY A 303 -14.98 7.54 -16.34
C GLY A 303 -14.83 6.67 -15.11
N LYS A 304 -14.45 5.39 -15.31
CA LYS A 304 -14.15 4.46 -14.22
C LYS A 304 -12.87 4.87 -13.49
N GLY A 305 -12.86 4.69 -12.18
CA GLY A 305 -11.69 4.97 -11.35
C GLY A 305 -11.80 4.28 -9.99
N THR A 306 -10.70 3.71 -9.54
CA THR A 306 -10.50 3.14 -8.21
C THR A 306 -9.05 3.25 -7.83
N LEU A 307 -8.70 2.92 -6.59
CA LEU A 307 -7.31 2.78 -6.14
C LEU A 307 -6.98 1.31 -5.92
N GLN A 308 -5.71 0.96 -6.12
CA GLN A 308 -5.20 -0.37 -5.83
C GLN A 308 -4.30 -0.36 -4.59
N PHE A 309 -4.32 -1.48 -3.88
CA PHE A 309 -3.54 -1.73 -2.68
C PHE A 309 -2.73 -2.99 -2.91
N THR A 310 -1.43 -2.91 -2.75
CA THR A 310 -0.51 -4.03 -2.95
C THR A 310 0.77 -3.80 -2.18
N ASN A 311 1.49 -4.89 -1.89
CA ASN A 311 2.90 -4.88 -1.51
C ASN A 311 3.65 -5.78 -2.49
N CYS A 312 4.98 -5.64 -2.54
CA CYS A 312 5.83 -6.58 -3.25
C CYS A 312 6.75 -7.37 -2.32
N TRP A 313 7.40 -8.37 -2.87
CA TRP A 313 8.50 -9.09 -2.23
C TRP A 313 9.81 -8.32 -2.44
N GLY A 314 10.14 -7.34 -1.58
CA GLY A 314 11.42 -6.64 -1.63
C GLY A 314 12.57 -7.61 -1.37
N MET A 315 13.69 -7.45 -2.08
CA MET A 315 14.91 -8.24 -1.90
C MET A 315 16.05 -7.31 -1.47
N ALA A 316 16.77 -7.68 -0.41
CA ALA A 316 17.92 -6.92 0.02
C ALA A 316 19.08 -7.00 -1.00
N ALA A 317 19.69 -5.85 -1.29
CA ALA A 317 20.85 -5.80 -2.19
C ALA A 317 22.04 -6.62 -1.67
N ASP A 318 22.19 -6.67 -0.35
CA ASP A 318 23.28 -7.40 0.33
C ASP A 318 22.93 -8.88 0.64
N SER A 319 21.77 -9.39 0.19
CA SER A 319 21.42 -10.80 0.36
C SER A 319 22.52 -11.69 -0.27
N PRO A 320 23.07 -12.65 0.46
CA PRO A 320 24.12 -13.52 -0.06
C PRO A 320 23.59 -14.58 -1.03
N ASN A 321 22.29 -14.86 -1.03
CA ASN A 321 21.66 -15.93 -1.82
C ASN A 321 20.47 -15.42 -2.64
N GLN A 322 20.68 -14.37 -3.45
CA GLN A 322 19.66 -13.74 -4.28
C GLN A 322 19.01 -14.69 -5.29
N LYS A 323 19.76 -15.71 -5.80
CA LYS A 323 19.19 -16.71 -6.72
C LYS A 323 18.12 -17.57 -6.06
N ALA A 324 18.36 -18.02 -4.84
CA ALA A 324 17.36 -18.76 -4.09
C ALA A 324 16.18 -17.87 -3.67
N ALA A 325 16.45 -16.61 -3.33
CA ALA A 325 15.40 -15.62 -3.03
C ALA A 325 14.50 -15.37 -4.25
N LEU A 326 15.07 -15.22 -5.45
CA LEU A 326 14.30 -15.10 -6.70
C LEU A 326 13.42 -16.33 -6.95
N ASP A 327 13.98 -17.54 -6.83
CA ASP A 327 13.25 -18.79 -7.04
C ASP A 327 12.10 -18.95 -6.04
N LEU A 328 12.30 -18.56 -4.77
CA LEU A 328 11.23 -18.53 -3.77
C LEU A 328 10.14 -17.51 -4.13
N VAL A 329 10.49 -16.32 -4.61
CA VAL A 329 9.53 -15.31 -5.06
C VAL A 329 8.71 -15.82 -6.25
N GLU A 330 9.35 -16.44 -7.26
CA GLU A 330 8.66 -17.04 -8.40
C GLU A 330 7.68 -18.13 -7.96
N TYR A 331 8.08 -18.96 -7.00
CA TYR A 331 7.21 -19.97 -6.40
C TYR A 331 5.99 -19.30 -5.71
N MET A 332 6.22 -18.33 -4.82
CA MET A 332 5.16 -17.65 -4.08
C MET A 332 4.22 -16.83 -4.96
N THR A 333 4.69 -16.35 -6.10
CA THR A 333 3.90 -15.56 -7.07
C THR A 333 3.37 -16.39 -8.24
N SER A 334 3.56 -17.71 -8.22
CA SER A 334 2.92 -18.60 -9.19
C SER A 334 1.40 -18.60 -9.02
N ALA A 335 0.66 -18.88 -10.11
CA ALA A 335 -0.81 -18.89 -10.08
C ALA A 335 -1.36 -19.82 -9.01
N ASP A 336 -0.80 -21.03 -8.85
CA ASP A 336 -1.27 -22.02 -7.88
C ASP A 336 -1.08 -21.52 -6.43
N GLN A 337 0.08 -20.92 -6.12
CA GLN A 337 0.34 -20.37 -4.79
C GLN A 337 -0.52 -19.15 -4.49
N GLN A 338 -0.72 -18.28 -5.45
CA GLN A 338 -1.56 -17.11 -5.29
C GLN A 338 -3.04 -17.47 -5.09
N LEU A 339 -3.54 -18.50 -5.78
CA LEU A 339 -4.89 -19.04 -5.52
C LEU A 339 -5.00 -19.66 -4.12
N ALA A 340 -3.95 -20.36 -3.66
CA ALA A 340 -3.90 -20.91 -2.29
C ALA A 340 -3.89 -19.77 -1.25
N PHE A 341 -3.11 -18.73 -1.46
CA PHE A 341 -3.09 -17.52 -0.64
C PHE A 341 -4.46 -16.85 -0.57
N SER A 342 -5.06 -16.60 -1.73
CA SER A 342 -6.37 -15.98 -1.83
C SER A 342 -7.45 -16.78 -1.08
N LYS A 343 -7.41 -18.09 -1.19
CA LYS A 343 -8.34 -18.99 -0.48
C LYS A 343 -8.15 -18.95 1.03
N SER A 344 -6.92 -18.75 1.51
CA SER A 344 -6.60 -18.78 2.95
C SER A 344 -6.89 -17.46 3.61
N PHE A 345 -6.57 -16.32 2.96
CA PHE A 345 -6.64 -15.03 3.64
C PHE A 345 -7.31 -13.91 2.82
N GLY A 346 -7.67 -14.14 1.55
CA GLY A 346 -8.63 -13.33 0.81
C GLY A 346 -8.12 -12.36 -0.25
N PRO A 347 -6.81 -12.02 -0.40
CA PRO A 347 -6.37 -11.06 -1.41
C PRO A 347 -6.59 -11.59 -2.84
N MET A 348 -6.63 -10.68 -3.80
CA MET A 348 -6.67 -11.06 -5.21
C MET A 348 -5.27 -11.43 -5.71
N PRO A 349 -5.17 -12.42 -6.61
CA PRO A 349 -3.89 -12.81 -7.18
C PRO A 349 -3.32 -11.70 -8.07
N SER A 350 -2.03 -11.37 -7.91
CA SER A 350 -1.34 -10.45 -8.81
C SER A 350 -0.99 -11.08 -10.17
N ALA A 351 -1.01 -12.41 -10.25
CA ALA A 351 -0.83 -13.18 -11.47
C ALA A 351 -2.12 -13.22 -12.31
N LYS A 352 -2.08 -12.67 -13.54
CA LYS A 352 -3.22 -12.67 -14.48
C LYS A 352 -3.70 -14.07 -14.83
N SER A 353 -2.80 -15.03 -14.89
CA SER A 353 -3.13 -16.44 -15.18
C SER A 353 -4.01 -17.09 -14.10
N ALA A 354 -4.08 -16.54 -12.90
CA ALA A 354 -4.95 -16.99 -11.82
C ALA A 354 -6.35 -16.34 -11.84
N ALA A 355 -6.55 -15.28 -12.64
CA ALA A 355 -7.76 -14.44 -12.59
C ALA A 355 -9.05 -15.19 -12.87
N ASP A 356 -9.08 -16.02 -13.93
CA ASP A 356 -10.28 -16.78 -14.34
C ASP A 356 -10.71 -17.77 -13.25
N GLN A 357 -9.74 -18.48 -12.64
CA GLN A 357 -10.03 -19.43 -11.56
C GLN A 357 -10.50 -18.70 -10.31
N TRP A 358 -9.81 -17.59 -9.94
CA TRP A 358 -10.21 -16.78 -8.79
C TRP A 358 -11.65 -16.25 -8.93
N THR A 359 -12.01 -15.72 -10.11
CA THR A 359 -13.36 -15.22 -10.40
C THR A 359 -14.40 -16.34 -10.34
N SER A 360 -14.05 -17.54 -10.85
CA SER A 360 -14.93 -18.71 -10.76
C SER A 360 -15.18 -19.16 -9.34
N ASP A 361 -14.17 -19.07 -8.48
CA ASP A 361 -14.25 -19.46 -7.06
C ASP A 361 -14.93 -18.38 -6.20
N ASN A 362 -14.90 -17.11 -6.65
CA ASN A 362 -15.42 -15.94 -5.94
C ASN A 362 -16.32 -15.08 -6.84
N PRO A 363 -17.43 -15.61 -7.39
CA PRO A 363 -18.24 -14.88 -8.35
C PRO A 363 -18.85 -13.59 -7.78
N ASP A 364 -19.16 -13.58 -6.48
CA ASP A 364 -19.74 -12.42 -5.78
C ASP A 364 -18.72 -11.30 -5.51
N LEU A 365 -17.41 -11.54 -5.74
CA LEU A 365 -16.33 -10.60 -5.55
C LEU A 365 -15.71 -10.10 -6.87
N ALA A 366 -16.26 -10.49 -8.01
CA ALA A 366 -15.72 -10.17 -9.35
C ALA A 366 -15.53 -8.66 -9.57
N ALA A 367 -16.33 -7.81 -8.91
CA ALA A 367 -16.24 -6.35 -9.02
C ALA A 367 -14.90 -5.79 -8.49
N PHE A 368 -14.29 -6.44 -7.48
CA PHE A 368 -12.96 -6.05 -7.04
C PHE A 368 -11.91 -6.31 -8.14
N LEU A 369 -11.96 -7.48 -8.77
CA LEU A 369 -11.00 -7.84 -9.81
C LEU A 369 -11.17 -6.95 -11.06
N ALA A 370 -12.41 -6.60 -11.43
CA ALA A 370 -12.69 -5.69 -12.53
C ALA A 370 -11.98 -4.32 -12.34
N GLY A 371 -11.77 -3.89 -11.10
CA GLY A 371 -11.03 -2.69 -10.77
C GLY A 371 -9.57 -2.70 -11.24
N ALA A 372 -8.95 -3.87 -11.42
CA ALA A 372 -7.54 -3.99 -11.82
C ALA A 372 -7.22 -3.31 -13.17
N ASP A 373 -8.22 -3.22 -14.07
CA ASP A 373 -8.03 -2.67 -15.41
C ASP A 373 -7.91 -1.12 -15.41
N TYR A 374 -8.39 -0.46 -14.35
CA TYR A 374 -8.48 1.01 -14.28
C TYR A 374 -8.08 1.59 -12.92
N ALA A 375 -7.51 0.79 -12.05
CA ALA A 375 -7.03 1.25 -10.74
C ALA A 375 -5.79 2.13 -10.87
N GLN A 376 -5.73 3.18 -10.04
CA GLN A 376 -4.54 4.01 -9.87
C GLN A 376 -3.74 3.52 -8.66
N GLY A 377 -2.41 3.54 -8.80
CA GLY A 377 -1.47 3.24 -7.72
C GLY A 377 -1.24 4.43 -6.79
N PHE A 378 -0.37 4.18 -5.81
CA PHE A 378 0.08 5.22 -4.88
C PHE A 378 1.30 5.97 -5.46
N PRO A 379 1.50 7.24 -5.09
CA PRO A 379 2.74 7.94 -5.39
C PRO A 379 3.93 7.22 -4.76
N THR A 380 5.01 7.04 -5.53
CA THR A 380 6.19 6.26 -5.12
C THR A 380 7.44 7.12 -4.86
N TYR A 381 7.31 8.45 -4.82
CA TYR A 381 8.42 9.37 -4.52
C TYR A 381 8.80 9.31 -3.04
N ASP A 382 10.08 9.49 -2.76
CA ASP A 382 10.55 9.60 -1.38
C ASP A 382 9.85 10.77 -0.65
N GLY A 383 9.34 10.53 0.55
CA GLY A 383 8.52 11.50 1.28
C GLY A 383 7.02 11.48 0.93
N SER A 384 6.57 10.68 -0.06
CA SER A 384 5.13 10.59 -0.41
C SER A 384 4.25 10.20 0.77
N SER A 385 4.73 9.32 1.65
CA SER A 385 4.01 8.89 2.85
C SER A 385 3.68 10.05 3.79
N ASP A 386 4.63 10.98 3.99
CA ASP A 386 4.42 12.16 4.83
C ASP A 386 3.38 13.11 4.20
N VAL A 387 3.49 13.35 2.88
CA VAL A 387 2.52 14.19 2.15
C VAL A 387 1.11 13.60 2.21
N ILE A 388 0.95 12.28 2.05
CA ILE A 388 -0.34 11.60 2.17
C ILE A 388 -0.88 11.70 3.60
N THR A 389 -0.01 11.60 4.61
CA THR A 389 -0.40 11.75 6.03
C THR A 389 -0.95 13.15 6.29
N ASP A 390 -0.28 14.19 5.80
CA ASP A 390 -0.73 15.57 5.90
C ASP A 390 -2.05 15.77 5.14
N PHE A 391 -2.18 15.21 3.94
CA PHE A 391 -3.41 15.27 3.15
C PHE A 391 -4.57 14.61 3.89
N ASN A 392 -4.37 13.45 4.51
CA ASN A 392 -5.38 12.78 5.32
C ASN A 392 -5.83 13.66 6.51
N ALA A 393 -4.92 14.41 7.11
CA ALA A 393 -5.27 15.35 8.18
C ALA A 393 -6.16 16.50 7.67
N GLU A 394 -5.86 17.05 6.49
CA GLU A 394 -6.70 18.10 5.85
C GLU A 394 -8.09 17.57 5.45
N LEU A 395 -8.16 16.33 4.92
CA LEU A 395 -9.42 15.69 4.50
C LEU A 395 -10.41 15.47 5.65
N GLN A 396 -9.94 15.34 6.91
CA GLN A 396 -10.83 15.28 8.07
C GLN A 396 -11.73 16.53 8.18
N GLY A 397 -11.20 17.66 7.72
CA GLY A 397 -11.91 18.94 7.69
C GLY A 397 -12.72 19.22 6.43
N LEU A 398 -12.78 18.31 5.45
CA LEU A 398 -13.35 18.56 4.12
C LEU A 398 -14.79 19.07 4.16
N LYS A 399 -15.60 18.60 5.09
CA LYS A 399 -17.01 19.00 5.22
C LYS A 399 -17.20 20.52 5.31
N ASP A 400 -16.32 21.20 6.04
CA ASP A 400 -16.33 22.65 6.25
C ASP A 400 -15.19 23.36 5.49
N GLY A 401 -14.21 22.61 5.01
CA GLY A 401 -13.00 23.09 4.34
C GLY A 401 -13.24 23.58 2.90
N ASP A 402 -12.25 24.21 2.33
CA ASP A 402 -12.22 24.60 0.92
C ASP A 402 -11.42 23.55 0.11
N PRO A 403 -12.06 22.79 -0.81
CA PRO A 403 -11.38 21.78 -1.64
C PRO A 403 -10.15 22.34 -2.38
N GLN A 404 -10.24 23.53 -2.96
CA GLN A 404 -9.11 24.14 -3.66
C GLN A 404 -7.93 24.40 -2.72
N GLN A 405 -8.19 24.96 -1.53
CA GLN A 405 -7.14 25.27 -0.58
C GLN A 405 -6.45 24.00 -0.05
N ILE A 406 -7.23 22.95 0.23
CA ILE A 406 -6.70 21.64 0.64
C ILE A 406 -5.75 21.10 -0.46
N LEU A 407 -6.22 21.08 -1.70
CA LEU A 407 -5.45 20.54 -2.82
C LEU A 407 -4.26 21.41 -3.21
N ASP A 408 -4.32 22.75 -3.04
CA ASP A 408 -3.15 23.63 -3.23
C ASP A 408 -2.03 23.31 -2.23
N THR A 409 -2.39 22.96 -1.00
CA THR A 409 -1.42 22.52 0.01
C THR A 409 -0.76 21.19 -0.41
N VAL A 410 -1.56 20.22 -0.85
CA VAL A 410 -1.08 18.91 -1.32
C VAL A 410 -0.19 19.06 -2.56
N GLN A 411 -0.59 19.91 -3.52
CA GLN A 411 0.20 20.26 -4.70
C GLN A 411 1.59 20.76 -4.31
N SER A 412 1.63 21.75 -3.42
CA SER A 412 2.89 22.34 -2.96
C SER A 412 3.80 21.35 -2.24
N ASN A 413 3.20 20.45 -1.44
CA ASN A 413 3.96 19.43 -0.70
C ASN A 413 4.54 18.39 -1.66
N PHE A 414 3.77 17.91 -2.65
CA PHE A 414 4.29 17.00 -3.68
C PHE A 414 5.33 17.65 -4.58
N GLU A 415 5.13 18.91 -5.02
CA GLU A 415 6.13 19.64 -5.82
C GLU A 415 7.48 19.75 -5.10
N ALA A 416 7.47 19.80 -3.75
CA ALA A 416 8.70 19.87 -2.97
C ALA A 416 9.52 18.56 -2.96
N ILE A 417 8.89 17.42 -3.24
CA ILE A 417 9.55 16.10 -3.24
C ILE A 417 9.71 15.50 -4.64
N VAL A 418 8.88 15.90 -5.60
CA VAL A 418 8.99 15.42 -7.00
C VAL A 418 10.11 16.13 -7.76
N GLY A 419 10.48 17.37 -7.39
CA GLY A 419 11.63 18.12 -7.89
C GLY A 419 11.27 19.17 -8.94
#